data_ffd254457490363ce7aaf853f4e5267b
#
_entry.id   ffd254457490363ce7aaf853f4e5267b
#
_cell.length_a   1.000
_cell.length_b   1.000
_cell.length_c   1.000
_cell.angle_alpha   90.00
_cell.angle_beta   90.00
_cell.angle_gamma   90.00
#
_symmetry.space_group_name_H-M   'P 1'
#
loop_
_entity.id
_entity.type
_entity.pdbx_description
1 polymer ?
#
loop_
_entity_poly.entity_id
_entity_poly.type
_entity_poly.pdbx_seq_one_letter_code
_entity_poly.pdbx_strand_id
1 'polypeptide(L)'
;MSDEQIDFLAIGDIVVDAFIRIEDAKVEKDKEKGTFNLCISFGNKIPYKYVEVVYAVGNSPNASVSASRLGLKTALVTSIGDDPEGERCLEVLKEEGVSTEFVTRQRGFQTNYHYVLWYEDERTILVKHQDYPYSFPNLETPPKWIYLSSLSENSLPYHNAIAEYVKANPEVKLTFQPGTFQMGLGYETLKDIYQLSELFFCNVEEAKEIVGKKHEKMEINDLLKMTRDLGPKIVVITDGPKGAYTYDGEEMWYMPLYPDPKPPVDRTGAGDSFASTFTSALALGKSIPEAIQWAPINSMSVVQGVGAQKGLLSREKLEEYLSNRPDDYEPRKIN
;
A
#
# COMPACT_ATOMS: atom_id res chain seq x y z
N MET A 1 18.06 24.14 4.42
CA MET A 1 16.92 23.24 4.10
C MET A 1 16.19 23.86 2.94
N SER A 2 15.86 23.13 1.88
CA SER A 2 15.21 23.74 0.71
C SER A 2 13.74 24.02 1.06
N ASP A 3 13.31 25.28 0.89
CA ASP A 3 11.91 25.76 1.06
C ASP A 3 10.89 25.12 0.07
N GLU A 4 11.22 23.99 -0.48
CA GLU A 4 10.38 23.36 -1.49
C GLU A 4 9.33 22.45 -0.85
N GLN A 5 8.07 22.70 -1.18
CA GLN A 5 6.92 21.94 -0.74
C GLN A 5 7.07 20.42 -1.06
N ILE A 6 6.69 19.56 -0.11
CA ILE A 6 6.60 18.11 -0.32
C ILE A 6 5.41 17.81 -1.23
N ASP A 7 5.64 17.03 -2.28
CA ASP A 7 4.59 16.60 -3.20
C ASP A 7 3.77 15.44 -2.61
N PHE A 8 4.45 14.50 -1.91
CA PHE A 8 3.88 13.26 -1.43
C PHE A 8 4.43 12.92 -0.05
N LEU A 9 3.60 13.10 1.00
CA LEU A 9 3.91 12.72 2.37
C LEU A 9 3.22 11.41 2.70
N ALA A 10 3.98 10.31 2.78
CA ALA A 10 3.45 9.03 3.23
C ALA A 10 3.41 8.94 4.75
N ILE A 11 2.34 8.38 5.31
CA ILE A 11 2.16 8.16 6.76
C ILE A 11 1.76 6.71 6.99
N GLY A 12 2.57 5.96 7.74
CA GLY A 12 2.30 4.57 8.06
C GLY A 12 3.52 3.85 8.64
N ASP A 13 3.31 2.64 9.11
CA ASP A 13 4.36 1.86 9.75
C ASP A 13 5.39 1.35 8.74
N ILE A 14 6.64 1.39 9.16
CA ILE A 14 7.77 0.79 8.46
C ILE A 14 8.13 -0.54 9.11
N VAL A 15 8.52 -1.52 8.30
CA VAL A 15 8.88 -2.84 8.76
C VAL A 15 10.12 -3.38 8.03
N VAL A 16 10.71 -4.42 8.59
CA VAL A 16 11.68 -5.29 7.92
C VAL A 16 11.01 -6.63 7.65
N ASP A 17 11.04 -7.11 6.42
CA ASP A 17 10.51 -8.42 6.02
C ASP A 17 11.67 -9.41 5.78
N ALA A 18 11.69 -10.51 6.53
CA ALA A 18 12.59 -11.64 6.29
C ALA A 18 11.85 -12.76 5.57
N PHE A 19 12.08 -12.89 4.27
CA PHE A 19 11.51 -13.96 3.43
C PHE A 19 12.29 -15.25 3.63
N ILE A 20 11.69 -16.23 4.29
CA ILE A 20 12.28 -17.53 4.58
C ILE A 20 11.71 -18.56 3.62
N ARG A 21 12.52 -19.05 2.66
CA ARG A 21 12.09 -20.09 1.74
C ARG A 21 12.11 -21.46 2.43
N ILE A 22 10.93 -22.00 2.71
CA ILE A 22 10.74 -23.31 3.35
C ILE A 22 10.57 -24.37 2.26
N GLU A 23 11.20 -25.54 2.45
CA GLU A 23 11.08 -26.69 1.56
C GLU A 23 10.31 -27.85 2.18
N ASP A 24 10.41 -28.04 3.51
CA ASP A 24 9.77 -29.13 4.24
C ASP A 24 8.54 -28.62 5.03
N ALA A 25 7.43 -28.48 4.32
CA ALA A 25 6.14 -28.10 4.88
C ALA A 25 5.01 -28.83 4.14
N LYS A 26 3.79 -28.71 4.66
CA LYS A 26 2.56 -29.20 4.01
C LYS A 26 1.47 -28.15 4.10
N VAL A 27 0.62 -28.11 3.08
CA VAL A 27 -0.61 -27.30 3.10
C VAL A 27 -1.79 -28.22 3.37
N GLU A 28 -2.50 -27.98 4.46
CA GLU A 28 -3.67 -28.76 4.85
C GLU A 28 -4.92 -27.87 4.85
N LYS A 29 -6.01 -28.36 4.26
CA LYS A 29 -7.30 -27.66 4.27
C LYS A 29 -8.01 -27.85 5.61
N ASP A 30 -8.27 -26.77 6.31
CA ASP A 30 -9.18 -26.75 7.45
C ASP A 30 -10.62 -26.93 6.96
N LYS A 31 -11.23 -28.07 7.28
CA LYS A 31 -12.57 -28.42 6.81
C LYS A 31 -13.69 -27.61 7.49
N GLU A 32 -13.43 -27.08 8.68
CA GLU A 32 -14.41 -26.31 9.46
C GLU A 32 -14.42 -24.84 9.00
N LYS A 33 -13.23 -24.26 8.82
CA LYS A 33 -13.06 -22.85 8.43
C LYS A 33 -12.99 -22.63 6.92
N GLY A 34 -12.76 -23.69 6.14
CA GLY A 34 -12.56 -23.58 4.70
C GLY A 34 -11.23 -22.94 4.27
N THR A 35 -10.34 -22.63 5.22
CA THR A 35 -9.03 -22.03 5.01
C THR A 35 -7.95 -23.09 4.79
N PHE A 36 -6.76 -22.67 4.34
CA PHE A 36 -5.59 -23.53 4.22
C PHE A 36 -4.58 -23.18 5.32
N ASN A 37 -4.00 -24.19 5.96
CA ASN A 37 -2.99 -24.06 7.00
C ASN A 37 -1.64 -24.52 6.49
N LEU A 38 -0.59 -23.73 6.72
CA LEU A 38 0.79 -24.15 6.54
C LEU A 38 1.23 -24.95 7.78
N CYS A 39 1.55 -26.23 7.57
CA CYS A 39 1.92 -27.17 8.63
C CYS A 39 3.41 -27.52 8.52
N ILE A 40 4.12 -27.39 9.65
CA ILE A 40 5.52 -27.80 9.81
C ILE A 40 5.66 -28.76 10.98
N SER A 41 6.70 -29.61 10.99
CA SER A 41 6.89 -30.63 12.03
C SER A 41 7.17 -30.00 13.40
N PHE A 42 6.27 -30.22 14.36
CA PHE A 42 6.39 -29.69 15.71
C PHE A 42 7.62 -30.28 16.44
N GLY A 43 8.40 -29.40 17.10
CA GLY A 43 9.55 -29.78 17.93
C GLY A 43 10.81 -30.21 17.15
N ASN A 44 10.80 -30.13 15.84
CA ASN A 44 11.93 -30.52 14.99
C ASN A 44 12.75 -29.30 14.51
N LYS A 45 13.99 -29.56 14.09
CA LYS A 45 14.82 -28.62 13.33
C LYS A 45 14.45 -28.75 11.88
N ILE A 46 13.91 -27.68 11.30
CA ILE A 46 13.43 -27.65 9.91
C ILE A 46 14.43 -26.84 9.08
N PRO A 47 15.09 -27.43 8.09
CA PRO A 47 15.97 -26.68 7.20
C PRO A 47 15.16 -25.74 6.32
N TYR A 48 15.70 -24.58 6.03
CA TYR A 48 15.20 -23.67 5.02
C TYR A 48 16.22 -23.49 3.90
N LYS A 49 15.78 -23.08 2.72
CA LYS A 49 16.65 -22.99 1.54
C LYS A 49 17.53 -21.74 1.56
N TYR A 50 16.92 -20.60 1.83
CA TYR A 50 17.58 -19.31 1.98
C TYR A 50 16.66 -18.32 2.72
N VAL A 51 17.24 -17.22 3.16
CA VAL A 51 16.52 -16.05 3.65
C VAL A 51 16.93 -14.82 2.83
N GLU A 52 15.95 -14.00 2.47
CA GLU A 52 16.15 -12.69 1.87
C GLU A 52 15.52 -11.65 2.81
N VAL A 53 16.32 -10.68 3.28
CA VAL A 53 15.86 -9.64 4.19
C VAL A 53 15.66 -8.35 3.41
N VAL A 54 14.46 -7.80 3.45
CA VAL A 54 14.08 -6.57 2.76
C VAL A 54 13.77 -5.50 3.81
N TYR A 55 14.48 -4.40 3.76
CA TYR A 55 14.35 -3.31 4.72
C TYR A 55 13.45 -2.20 4.19
N ALA A 56 12.93 -1.38 5.11
CA ALA A 56 12.14 -0.19 4.81
C ALA A 56 10.88 -0.47 3.98
N VAL A 57 10.20 -1.59 4.24
CA VAL A 57 8.96 -1.97 3.57
C VAL A 57 7.72 -1.69 4.44
N GLY A 58 6.54 -1.94 3.90
CA GLY A 58 5.23 -1.58 4.44
C GLY A 58 4.48 -0.70 3.46
N ASN A 59 3.16 -0.59 3.59
CA ASN A 59 2.34 0.11 2.58
C ASN A 59 2.85 1.55 2.30
N SER A 60 3.06 2.37 3.33
CA SER A 60 3.53 3.75 3.17
C SER A 60 4.98 3.88 2.74
N PRO A 61 5.96 3.12 3.29
CA PRO A 61 7.31 3.07 2.75
C PRO A 61 7.35 2.67 1.26
N ASN A 62 6.61 1.61 0.87
CA ASN A 62 6.52 1.18 -0.52
C ASN A 62 5.95 2.30 -1.42
N ALA A 63 4.91 3.00 -0.94
CA ALA A 63 4.30 4.11 -1.64
C ALA A 63 5.26 5.30 -1.79
N SER A 64 6.04 5.63 -0.73
CA SER A 64 7.01 6.73 -0.79
C SER A 64 8.14 6.45 -1.78
N VAL A 65 8.67 5.21 -1.80
CA VAL A 65 9.68 4.79 -2.78
C VAL A 65 9.13 4.82 -4.20
N SER A 66 7.91 4.32 -4.40
CA SER A 66 7.22 4.39 -5.70
C SER A 66 7.09 5.84 -6.20
N ALA A 67 6.58 6.72 -5.35
CA ALA A 67 6.40 8.14 -5.69
C ALA A 67 7.73 8.86 -5.96
N SER A 68 8.78 8.55 -5.19
CA SER A 68 10.14 9.08 -5.43
C SER A 68 10.68 8.66 -6.79
N ARG A 69 10.59 7.38 -7.14
CA ARG A 69 11.04 6.88 -8.45
C ARG A 69 10.23 7.44 -9.61
N LEU A 70 8.99 7.88 -9.37
CA LEU A 70 8.16 8.58 -10.36
C LEU A 70 8.46 10.09 -10.44
N GLY A 71 9.41 10.59 -9.65
CA GLY A 71 9.92 11.96 -9.73
C GLY A 71 9.23 12.95 -8.81
N LEU A 72 8.46 12.51 -7.82
CA LEU A 72 7.88 13.38 -6.80
C LEU A 72 8.85 13.62 -5.65
N LYS A 73 8.78 14.79 -5.02
CA LYS A 73 9.46 15.08 -3.76
C LYS A 73 8.70 14.40 -2.62
N THR A 74 9.29 13.36 -2.04
CA THR A 74 8.63 12.50 -1.07
C THR A 74 9.24 12.59 0.32
N ALA A 75 8.41 12.40 1.33
CA ALA A 75 8.83 12.21 2.72
C ALA A 75 7.98 11.11 3.37
N LEU A 76 8.53 10.47 4.40
CA LEU A 76 7.85 9.44 5.17
C LEU A 76 7.74 9.83 6.64
N VAL A 77 6.52 9.80 7.17
CA VAL A 77 6.23 9.89 8.60
C VAL A 77 6.06 8.49 9.15
N THR A 78 6.98 8.05 9.97
CA THR A 78 6.98 6.72 10.58
C THR A 78 7.84 6.68 11.84
N SER A 79 7.80 5.56 12.55
CA SER A 79 8.68 5.29 13.69
C SER A 79 9.52 4.04 13.45
N ILE A 80 10.75 4.08 13.90
CA ILE A 80 11.70 2.96 13.92
C ILE A 80 12.23 2.76 15.35
N GLY A 81 12.75 1.59 15.63
CA GLY A 81 13.52 1.33 16.84
C GLY A 81 14.88 2.02 16.84
N ASP A 82 15.50 2.07 18.01
CA ASP A 82 16.89 2.51 18.17
C ASP A 82 17.82 1.28 18.08
N ASP A 83 17.81 0.63 16.92
CA ASP A 83 18.47 -0.63 16.61
C ASP A 83 19.09 -0.65 15.19
N PRO A 84 19.94 -1.66 14.86
CA PRO A 84 20.57 -1.77 13.55
C PRO A 84 19.58 -1.87 12.38
N GLU A 85 18.42 -2.51 12.60
CA GLU A 85 17.37 -2.67 11.60
C GLU A 85 16.75 -1.31 11.24
N GLY A 86 16.51 -0.47 12.24
CA GLY A 86 16.03 0.90 12.05
C GLY A 86 17.05 1.77 11.28
N GLU A 87 18.34 1.65 11.62
CA GLU A 87 19.39 2.37 10.88
C GLU A 87 19.44 1.94 9.41
N ARG A 88 19.35 0.63 9.16
CA ARG A 88 19.34 0.13 7.78
C ARG A 88 18.09 0.57 7.00
N CYS A 89 16.93 0.65 7.66
CA CYS A 89 15.74 1.25 7.04
C CYS A 89 15.96 2.71 6.61
N LEU A 90 16.60 3.53 7.46
CA LEU A 90 16.91 4.92 7.11
C LEU A 90 17.88 5.02 5.92
N GLU A 91 18.89 4.16 5.86
CA GLU A 91 19.82 4.11 4.73
C GLU A 91 19.09 3.81 3.42
N VAL A 92 18.23 2.77 3.42
CA VAL A 92 17.44 2.39 2.23
C VAL A 92 16.52 3.53 1.79
N LEU A 93 15.82 4.20 2.69
CA LEU A 93 14.95 5.33 2.34
C LEU A 93 15.76 6.48 1.70
N LYS A 94 16.94 6.78 2.22
CA LYS A 94 17.83 7.80 1.64
C LYS A 94 18.36 7.39 0.27
N GLU A 95 18.76 6.13 0.09
CA GLU A 95 19.19 5.57 -1.20
C GLU A 95 18.08 5.70 -2.26
N GLU A 96 16.81 5.57 -1.83
CA GLU A 96 15.62 5.71 -2.68
C GLU A 96 15.12 7.17 -2.84
N GLY A 97 15.85 8.15 -2.29
CA GLY A 97 15.50 9.57 -2.41
C GLY A 97 14.31 10.02 -1.58
N VAL A 98 13.89 9.23 -0.59
CA VAL A 98 12.81 9.58 0.34
C VAL A 98 13.37 10.36 1.52
N SER A 99 12.80 11.54 1.81
CA SER A 99 13.18 12.33 2.99
C SER A 99 12.83 11.57 4.27
N THR A 100 13.81 11.46 5.17
CA THR A 100 13.68 10.82 6.48
C THR A 100 13.51 11.84 7.62
N GLU A 101 13.25 13.11 7.30
CA GLU A 101 13.11 14.20 8.28
C GLU A 101 12.05 13.91 9.34
N PHE A 102 10.97 13.23 8.97
CA PHE A 102 9.85 12.90 9.86
C PHE A 102 9.90 11.45 10.36
N VAL A 103 11.02 10.77 10.21
CA VAL A 103 11.20 9.43 10.79
C VAL A 103 11.69 9.56 12.23
N THR A 104 10.89 9.06 13.17
CA THR A 104 11.19 9.15 14.60
C THR A 104 11.88 7.89 15.09
N ARG A 105 13.04 8.02 15.76
CA ARG A 105 13.70 6.93 16.49
C ARG A 105 13.10 6.78 17.87
N GLN A 106 12.57 5.62 18.19
CA GLN A 106 11.92 5.29 19.46
C GLN A 106 12.86 4.52 20.36
N ARG A 107 13.41 5.19 21.39
CA ARG A 107 14.29 4.55 22.37
C ARG A 107 13.56 3.48 23.17
N GLY A 108 14.20 2.32 23.33
CA GLY A 108 13.63 1.18 24.06
C GLY A 108 12.67 0.33 23.24
N PHE A 109 12.42 0.67 22.00
CA PHE A 109 11.65 -0.14 21.06
C PHE A 109 12.59 -0.78 20.03
N GLN A 110 12.15 -1.91 19.48
CA GLN A 110 12.76 -2.53 18.31
C GLN A 110 12.04 -2.02 17.05
N THR A 111 12.71 -2.09 15.90
CA THR A 111 12.07 -1.88 14.60
C THR A 111 11.10 -3.04 14.32
N ASN A 112 9.95 -2.73 13.72
CA ASN A 112 8.98 -3.76 13.33
C ASN A 112 9.65 -4.77 12.40
N TYR A 113 9.44 -6.05 12.69
CA TYR A 113 10.10 -7.12 11.98
C TYR A 113 9.14 -8.29 11.74
N HIS A 114 8.93 -8.63 10.47
CA HIS A 114 8.07 -9.73 10.06
C HIS A 114 8.91 -10.90 9.54
N TYR A 115 8.44 -12.11 9.81
CA TYR A 115 8.95 -13.31 9.16
C TYR A 115 7.94 -13.77 8.12
N VAL A 116 8.35 -13.77 6.85
CA VAL A 116 7.54 -14.20 5.72
C VAL A 116 7.90 -15.63 5.38
N LEU A 117 7.08 -16.58 5.80
CA LEU A 117 7.24 -17.99 5.50
C LEU A 117 6.76 -18.23 4.06
N TRP A 118 7.71 -18.45 3.16
CA TRP A 118 7.42 -18.63 1.74
C TRP A 118 7.51 -20.12 1.39
N TYR A 119 6.37 -20.72 1.04
CA TYR A 119 6.23 -22.09 0.64
C TYR A 119 5.47 -22.20 -0.69
N GLU A 120 6.01 -22.97 -1.65
CA GLU A 120 5.52 -23.02 -3.04
C GLU A 120 5.41 -21.61 -3.64
N ASP A 121 4.23 -21.17 -4.04
CA ASP A 121 3.93 -19.86 -4.63
C ASP A 121 3.19 -18.89 -3.66
N GLU A 122 2.97 -19.35 -2.43
CA GLU A 122 2.25 -18.60 -1.40
C GLU A 122 3.12 -18.31 -0.16
N ARG A 123 2.64 -17.38 0.67
CA ARG A 123 3.33 -16.96 1.89
C ARG A 123 2.38 -16.79 3.06
N THR A 124 2.93 -17.07 4.24
CA THR A 124 2.32 -16.80 5.53
C THR A 124 3.20 -15.82 6.29
N ILE A 125 2.65 -14.70 6.73
CA ILE A 125 3.42 -13.64 7.38
C ILE A 125 3.19 -13.71 8.88
N LEU A 126 4.28 -13.85 9.65
CA LEU A 126 4.29 -13.70 11.11
C LEU A 126 4.51 -12.23 11.43
N VAL A 127 3.43 -11.55 11.78
CA VAL A 127 3.41 -10.11 12.02
C VAL A 127 3.75 -9.81 13.48
N LYS A 128 4.65 -8.83 13.68
CA LYS A 128 4.91 -8.23 14.99
C LYS A 128 5.08 -6.72 14.81
N HIS A 129 4.13 -5.96 15.32
CA HIS A 129 4.23 -4.52 15.45
C HIS A 129 4.61 -4.11 16.86
N GLN A 130 5.33 -3.00 16.99
CA GLN A 130 5.59 -2.33 18.25
C GLN A 130 4.50 -1.28 18.49
N ASP A 131 4.11 -1.10 19.74
CA ASP A 131 3.15 -0.08 20.16
C ASP A 131 3.86 1.29 20.26
N TYR A 132 4.33 1.81 19.12
CA TYR A 132 4.98 3.10 19.10
C TYR A 132 4.03 4.23 19.53
N PRO A 133 4.54 5.24 20.28
CA PRO A 133 3.78 6.45 20.54
C PRO A 133 3.67 7.28 19.26
N TYR A 134 2.50 7.27 18.63
CA TYR A 134 2.25 8.07 17.44
C TYR A 134 2.07 9.54 17.77
N SER A 135 2.70 10.41 16.99
CA SER A 135 2.48 11.86 17.05
C SER A 135 2.55 12.46 15.65
N PHE A 136 1.64 13.38 15.33
CA PHE A 136 1.68 14.06 14.05
C PHE A 136 2.81 15.12 14.07
N PRO A 137 3.69 15.14 13.03
CA PRO A 137 4.79 16.07 12.99
C PRO A 137 4.31 17.51 12.80
N ASN A 138 5.10 18.47 13.24
CA ASN A 138 4.90 19.87 12.87
C ASN A 138 5.39 20.07 11.44
N LEU A 139 4.48 20.35 10.51
CA LEU A 139 4.79 20.61 9.11
C LEU A 139 4.78 22.14 8.88
N GLU A 140 5.93 22.74 8.64
CA GLU A 140 6.05 24.18 8.37
C GLU A 140 5.30 24.58 7.08
N THR A 141 5.36 23.72 6.07
CA THR A 141 4.65 23.88 4.80
C THR A 141 3.75 22.67 4.57
N PRO A 142 2.44 22.85 4.34
CA PRO A 142 1.55 21.74 4.03
C PRO A 142 1.99 20.97 2.78
N PRO A 143 1.99 19.63 2.79
CA PRO A 143 2.29 18.83 1.60
C PRO A 143 1.14 18.93 0.59
N LYS A 144 1.38 18.61 -0.69
CA LYS A 144 0.30 18.56 -1.67
C LYS A 144 -0.61 17.35 -1.45
N TRP A 145 -0.02 16.19 -1.15
CA TRP A 145 -0.71 14.95 -0.88
C TRP A 145 -0.21 14.30 0.41
N ILE A 146 -1.16 13.82 1.21
CA ILE A 146 -0.91 12.87 2.30
C ILE A 146 -1.39 11.50 1.84
N TYR A 147 -0.52 10.50 1.94
CA TYR A 147 -0.83 9.11 1.68
C TYR A 147 -0.83 8.34 2.99
N LEU A 148 -2.02 8.10 3.53
CA LEU A 148 -2.24 7.38 4.78
C LEU A 148 -2.51 5.91 4.52
N SER A 149 -1.72 5.04 5.15
CA SER A 149 -1.93 3.60 5.04
C SER A 149 -1.72 2.89 6.40
N SER A 150 -1.31 1.64 6.37
CA SER A 150 -1.27 0.74 7.52
C SER A 150 -0.54 1.33 8.75
N LEU A 151 -1.25 1.34 9.87
CA LEU A 151 -0.80 1.70 11.22
C LEU A 151 -1.28 0.64 12.20
N SER A 152 -0.63 0.50 13.36
CA SER A 152 -1.00 -0.50 14.37
C SER A 152 -2.29 -0.12 15.15
N GLU A 153 -2.75 -1.02 16.03
CA GLU A 153 -4.06 -0.90 16.71
C GLU A 153 -4.20 0.36 17.57
N ASN A 154 -3.10 0.84 18.18
CA ASN A 154 -3.11 2.01 19.06
C ASN A 154 -3.15 3.36 18.31
N SER A 155 -3.39 3.36 16.99
CA SER A 155 -3.26 4.53 16.12
C SER A 155 -4.50 5.44 16.04
N LEU A 156 -5.63 5.11 16.71
CA LEU A 156 -6.84 5.93 16.60
C LEU A 156 -6.66 7.42 16.97
N PRO A 157 -5.97 7.78 18.07
CA PRO A 157 -5.70 9.20 18.36
C PRO A 157 -4.90 9.89 17.26
N TYR A 158 -4.03 9.14 16.59
CA TYR A 158 -3.22 9.64 15.49
C TYR A 158 -4.05 9.89 14.22
N HIS A 159 -4.99 8.98 13.90
CA HIS A 159 -5.97 9.22 12.82
C HIS A 159 -6.78 10.50 13.05
N ASN A 160 -7.21 10.74 14.30
CA ASN A 160 -7.92 11.99 14.65
C ASN A 160 -7.04 13.22 14.41
N ALA A 161 -5.76 13.17 14.80
CA ALA A 161 -4.82 14.27 14.57
C ALA A 161 -4.59 14.52 13.06
N ILE A 162 -4.48 13.47 12.26
CA ILE A 162 -4.38 13.57 10.79
C ILE A 162 -5.65 14.23 10.22
N ALA A 163 -6.83 13.78 10.66
CA ALA A 163 -8.10 14.34 10.21
C ALA A 163 -8.21 15.84 10.54
N GLU A 164 -7.85 16.24 11.75
CA GLU A 164 -7.84 17.66 12.15
C GLU A 164 -6.85 18.49 11.31
N TYR A 165 -5.67 17.92 11.02
CA TYR A 165 -4.70 18.59 10.15
C TYR A 165 -5.26 18.81 8.74
N VAL A 166 -5.85 17.78 8.12
CA VAL A 166 -6.44 17.87 6.77
C VAL A 166 -7.62 18.84 6.75
N LYS A 167 -8.47 18.86 7.79
CA LYS A 167 -9.56 19.86 7.93
C LYS A 167 -9.04 21.29 7.98
N ALA A 168 -7.92 21.50 8.69
CA ALA A 168 -7.30 22.82 8.82
C ALA A 168 -6.57 23.28 7.55
N ASN A 169 -6.22 22.36 6.64
CA ASN A 169 -5.49 22.62 5.40
C ASN A 169 -6.24 22.02 4.20
N PRO A 170 -7.32 22.62 3.74
CA PRO A 170 -8.22 22.05 2.72
C PRO A 170 -7.58 21.91 1.32
N GLU A 171 -6.42 22.53 1.09
CA GLU A 171 -5.62 22.34 -0.11
C GLU A 171 -4.86 21.01 -0.13
N VAL A 172 -4.65 20.37 1.03
CA VAL A 172 -3.99 19.09 1.16
C VAL A 172 -4.95 17.98 0.73
N LYS A 173 -4.53 17.17 -0.23
CA LYS A 173 -5.31 16.02 -0.69
C LYS A 173 -4.93 14.77 0.11
N LEU A 174 -5.93 14.07 0.64
CA LEU A 174 -5.74 12.83 1.39
C LEU A 174 -6.00 11.61 0.51
N THR A 175 -5.02 10.75 0.39
CA THR A 175 -5.20 9.36 -0.08
C THR A 175 -5.27 8.45 1.13
N PHE A 176 -6.26 7.56 1.16
CA PHE A 176 -6.39 6.54 2.20
C PHE A 176 -6.40 5.14 1.60
N GLN A 177 -5.42 4.33 2.00
CA GLN A 177 -5.34 2.89 1.72
C GLN A 177 -5.27 2.16 3.06
N PRO A 178 -6.39 1.70 3.62
CA PRO A 178 -6.41 1.08 4.94
C PRO A 178 -5.62 -0.22 4.97
N GLY A 179 -4.89 -0.45 6.07
CA GLY A 179 -4.32 -1.75 6.40
C GLY A 179 -5.26 -2.57 7.29
N THR A 180 -4.81 -3.76 7.68
CA THR A 180 -5.61 -4.73 8.44
C THR A 180 -6.18 -4.15 9.75
N PHE A 181 -5.39 -3.37 10.49
CA PHE A 181 -5.85 -2.76 11.74
C PHE A 181 -6.88 -1.66 11.51
N GLN A 182 -6.73 -0.82 10.49
CA GLN A 182 -7.73 0.19 10.14
C GLN A 182 -9.03 -0.46 9.65
N MET A 183 -8.93 -1.55 8.91
CA MET A 183 -10.10 -2.36 8.54
C MET A 183 -10.83 -2.88 9.80
N GLY A 184 -10.07 -3.33 10.81
CA GLY A 184 -10.61 -3.77 12.09
C GLY A 184 -11.26 -2.65 12.93
N LEU A 185 -10.75 -1.41 12.86
CA LEU A 185 -11.37 -0.24 13.50
C LEU A 185 -12.73 0.09 12.88
N GLY A 186 -12.91 -0.16 11.59
CA GLY A 186 -14.14 0.00 10.86
C GLY A 186 -14.48 1.45 10.48
N TYR A 187 -15.47 1.57 9.58
CA TYR A 187 -15.88 2.86 9.02
C TYR A 187 -16.32 3.88 10.08
N GLU A 188 -17.19 3.47 11.02
CA GLU A 188 -17.75 4.41 12.01
C GLU A 188 -16.68 5.07 12.86
N THR A 189 -15.60 4.33 13.18
CA THR A 189 -14.47 4.84 13.96
C THR A 189 -13.58 5.78 13.14
N LEU A 190 -13.39 5.50 11.85
CA LEU A 190 -12.52 6.26 10.94
C LEU A 190 -13.31 7.18 9.99
N LYS A 191 -14.57 7.48 10.30
CA LYS A 191 -15.49 8.24 9.44
C LYS A 191 -14.91 9.53 8.90
N ASP A 192 -14.22 10.30 9.72
CA ASP A 192 -13.61 11.56 9.31
C ASP A 192 -12.51 11.34 8.25
N ILE A 193 -11.71 10.29 8.38
CA ILE A 193 -10.69 9.93 7.38
C ILE A 193 -11.35 9.58 6.04
N TYR A 194 -12.41 8.77 6.05
CA TYR A 194 -13.15 8.45 4.82
C TYR A 194 -13.72 9.72 4.16
N GLN A 195 -14.38 10.60 4.93
CA GLN A 195 -15.02 11.80 4.42
C GLN A 195 -14.02 12.86 3.91
N LEU A 196 -12.81 12.89 4.46
CA LEU A 196 -11.75 13.80 4.03
C LEU A 196 -10.92 13.24 2.87
N SER A 197 -11.09 11.96 2.53
CA SER A 197 -10.30 11.34 1.48
C SER A 197 -10.67 11.89 0.11
N GLU A 198 -9.68 12.48 -0.57
CA GLU A 198 -9.75 12.75 -2.01
C GLU A 198 -9.77 11.43 -2.78
N LEU A 199 -8.98 10.44 -2.33
CA LEU A 199 -8.75 9.18 -3.00
C LEU A 199 -8.73 8.02 -1.99
N PHE A 200 -9.48 6.97 -2.29
CA PHE A 200 -9.60 5.79 -1.46
C PHE A 200 -9.30 4.52 -2.25
N PHE A 201 -8.46 3.65 -1.68
CA PHE A 201 -8.08 2.37 -2.29
C PHE A 201 -8.46 1.19 -1.44
N CYS A 202 -9.00 0.16 -2.07
CA CYS A 202 -9.17 -1.18 -1.50
C CYS A 202 -9.26 -2.23 -2.63
N ASN A 203 -9.21 -3.51 -2.28
CA ASN A 203 -9.60 -4.58 -3.20
C ASN A 203 -11.10 -4.91 -3.04
N VAL A 204 -11.62 -5.77 -3.93
CA VAL A 204 -13.04 -6.15 -3.92
C VAL A 204 -13.47 -6.77 -2.60
N GLU A 205 -12.65 -7.62 -1.98
CA GLU A 205 -13.02 -8.28 -0.73
C GLU A 205 -13.01 -7.30 0.44
N GLU A 206 -12.02 -6.40 0.50
CA GLU A 206 -11.97 -5.30 1.46
C GLU A 206 -13.17 -4.36 1.29
N ALA A 207 -13.49 -3.97 0.06
CA ALA A 207 -14.66 -3.13 -0.22
C ALA A 207 -15.96 -3.75 0.31
N LYS A 208 -16.19 -5.04 0.05
CA LYS A 208 -17.36 -5.77 0.58
C LYS A 208 -17.38 -5.80 2.10
N GLU A 209 -16.24 -5.98 2.74
CA GLU A 209 -16.12 -5.95 4.20
C GLU A 209 -16.46 -4.58 4.76
N ILE A 210 -15.91 -3.51 4.18
CA ILE A 210 -16.14 -2.11 4.58
C ILE A 210 -17.62 -1.73 4.48
N VAL A 211 -18.31 -2.12 3.40
CA VAL A 211 -19.74 -1.82 3.24
C VAL A 211 -20.67 -2.83 3.92
N GLY A 212 -20.12 -3.77 4.73
CA GLY A 212 -20.92 -4.76 5.48
C GLY A 212 -21.53 -5.86 4.63
N LYS A 213 -20.97 -6.15 3.44
CA LYS A 213 -21.47 -7.11 2.45
C LYS A 213 -20.50 -8.27 2.17
N LYS A 214 -19.64 -8.61 3.13
CA LYS A 214 -18.52 -9.55 2.99
C LYS A 214 -18.87 -10.89 2.31
N HIS A 215 -20.09 -11.40 2.53
CA HIS A 215 -20.52 -12.70 2.02
C HIS A 215 -21.51 -12.62 0.85
N GLU A 216 -21.81 -11.42 0.37
CA GLU A 216 -22.77 -11.23 -0.70
C GLU A 216 -22.07 -11.19 -2.08
N LYS A 217 -22.80 -11.67 -3.11
CA LYS A 217 -22.42 -11.36 -4.49
C LYS A 217 -22.88 -9.94 -4.78
N MET A 218 -21.93 -9.14 -5.28
CA MET A 218 -22.20 -7.74 -5.63
C MET A 218 -21.64 -7.44 -7.02
N GLU A 219 -22.37 -6.64 -7.76
CA GLU A 219 -21.85 -6.04 -8.98
C GLU A 219 -20.85 -4.93 -8.62
N ILE A 220 -19.81 -4.81 -9.41
CA ILE A 220 -18.71 -3.87 -9.13
C ILE A 220 -19.19 -2.41 -9.09
N ASN A 221 -20.15 -2.05 -9.95
CA ASN A 221 -20.71 -0.69 -10.00
C ASN A 221 -21.44 -0.31 -8.70
N ASP A 222 -22.17 -1.26 -8.11
CA ASP A 222 -22.84 -1.05 -6.83
C ASP A 222 -21.83 -0.92 -5.70
N LEU A 223 -20.77 -1.74 -5.73
CA LEU A 223 -19.71 -1.71 -4.73
C LEU A 223 -18.94 -0.38 -4.77
N LEU A 224 -18.63 0.14 -5.96
CA LEU A 224 -18.02 1.45 -6.16
C LEU A 224 -18.89 2.58 -5.57
N LYS A 225 -20.20 2.58 -5.87
CA LYS A 225 -21.15 3.57 -5.35
C LYS A 225 -21.23 3.52 -3.83
N MET A 226 -21.47 2.32 -3.26
CA MET A 226 -21.58 2.16 -1.81
C MET A 226 -20.31 2.57 -1.08
N THR A 227 -19.14 2.24 -1.63
CA THR A 227 -17.86 2.64 -1.03
C THR A 227 -17.67 4.15 -1.10
N ARG A 228 -18.07 4.79 -2.20
CA ARG A 228 -18.02 6.24 -2.34
C ARG A 228 -19.00 6.96 -1.41
N ASP A 229 -20.17 6.39 -1.18
CA ASP A 229 -21.19 6.95 -0.26
C ASP A 229 -20.69 7.05 1.19
N LEU A 230 -19.61 6.35 1.53
CA LEU A 230 -18.91 6.50 2.81
C LEU A 230 -18.15 7.82 2.94
N GLY A 231 -17.93 8.55 1.83
CA GLY A 231 -17.37 9.91 1.86
C GLY A 231 -16.24 10.21 0.90
N PRO A 232 -15.39 9.26 0.45
CA PRO A 232 -14.28 9.54 -0.46
C PRO A 232 -14.77 10.17 -1.77
N LYS A 233 -13.99 11.10 -2.34
CA LYS A 233 -14.37 11.71 -3.63
C LYS A 233 -14.13 10.76 -4.79
N ILE A 234 -13.00 10.08 -4.79
CA ILE A 234 -12.62 9.08 -5.81
C ILE A 234 -12.37 7.75 -5.10
N VAL A 235 -13.02 6.71 -5.58
CA VAL A 235 -12.84 5.32 -5.11
C VAL A 235 -12.15 4.52 -6.18
N VAL A 236 -11.17 3.72 -5.81
CA VAL A 236 -10.47 2.78 -6.67
C VAL A 236 -10.53 1.38 -6.05
N ILE A 237 -11.09 0.42 -6.78
CA ILE A 237 -11.22 -0.96 -6.35
C ILE A 237 -10.44 -1.87 -7.30
N THR A 238 -9.46 -2.59 -6.76
CA THR A 238 -8.71 -3.61 -7.51
C THR A 238 -9.37 -4.98 -7.40
N ASP A 239 -9.41 -5.76 -8.49
CA ASP A 239 -10.01 -7.11 -8.54
C ASP A 239 -9.00 -8.14 -9.09
N GLY A 240 -7.76 -8.08 -8.59
CA GLY A 240 -6.70 -9.02 -8.97
C GLY A 240 -6.59 -9.21 -10.49
N PRO A 241 -6.67 -10.45 -11.01
CA PRO A 241 -6.54 -10.71 -12.45
C PRO A 241 -7.60 -10.05 -13.32
N LYS A 242 -8.70 -9.58 -12.76
CA LYS A 242 -9.79 -8.93 -13.52
C LYS A 242 -9.57 -7.43 -13.72
N GLY A 243 -8.47 -6.87 -13.20
CA GLY A 243 -8.11 -5.47 -13.39
C GLY A 243 -8.55 -4.57 -12.23
N ALA A 244 -8.85 -3.31 -12.56
CA ALA A 244 -9.19 -2.30 -11.55
C ALA A 244 -10.30 -1.38 -12.07
N TYR A 245 -11.00 -0.79 -11.12
CA TYR A 245 -12.16 0.08 -11.35
C TYR A 245 -12.02 1.36 -10.55
N THR A 246 -12.48 2.48 -11.09
CA THR A 246 -12.54 3.75 -10.36
C THR A 246 -13.85 4.46 -10.59
N TYR A 247 -14.28 5.25 -9.59
CA TYR A 247 -15.48 6.07 -9.63
C TYR A 247 -15.24 7.39 -8.90
N ASP A 248 -15.50 8.52 -9.56
CA ASP A 248 -15.35 9.87 -9.02
C ASP A 248 -16.69 10.54 -8.63
N GLY A 249 -17.80 9.83 -8.80
CA GLY A 249 -19.16 10.31 -8.59
C GLY A 249 -19.89 10.69 -9.87
N GLU A 250 -19.17 10.83 -10.96
CA GLU A 250 -19.72 11.13 -12.30
C GLU A 250 -19.41 10.02 -13.29
N GLU A 251 -18.15 9.58 -13.35
CA GLU A 251 -17.66 8.61 -14.32
C GLU A 251 -17.05 7.38 -13.66
N MET A 252 -17.38 6.22 -14.23
CA MET A 252 -16.76 4.95 -13.85
C MET A 252 -15.81 4.49 -14.95
N TRP A 253 -14.62 4.05 -14.53
CA TRP A 253 -13.61 3.55 -15.44
C TRP A 253 -13.16 2.16 -15.05
N TYR A 254 -12.93 1.33 -16.03
CA TYR A 254 -12.30 0.02 -15.93
C TYR A 254 -10.94 0.03 -16.61
N MET A 255 -9.97 -0.63 -16.01
CA MET A 255 -8.65 -0.83 -16.60
C MET A 255 -8.23 -2.30 -16.49
N PRO A 256 -7.86 -2.97 -17.58
CA PRO A 256 -7.30 -4.32 -17.53
C PRO A 256 -5.91 -4.31 -16.90
N LEU A 257 -5.40 -5.49 -16.53
CA LEU A 257 -4.00 -5.66 -16.15
C LEU A 257 -3.08 -5.36 -17.33
N TYR A 258 -1.89 -4.85 -17.03
CA TYR A 258 -0.81 -4.87 -18.01
C TYR A 258 -0.29 -6.31 -18.12
N PRO A 259 -0.07 -6.84 -19.35
CA PRO A 259 0.37 -8.23 -19.51
C PRO A 259 1.70 -8.50 -18.83
N ASP A 260 1.76 -9.56 -18.03
CA ASP A 260 2.99 -10.02 -17.40
C ASP A 260 3.99 -10.55 -18.46
N PRO A 261 5.25 -10.12 -18.47
CA PRO A 261 6.27 -10.64 -19.40
C PRO A 261 6.64 -12.10 -19.11
N LYS A 262 6.42 -12.54 -17.87
CA LYS A 262 6.60 -13.91 -17.36
C LYS A 262 5.72 -14.10 -16.12
N PRO A 263 5.47 -15.34 -15.67
CA PRO A 263 4.68 -15.59 -14.47
C PRO A 263 5.20 -14.80 -13.28
N PRO A 264 4.32 -14.23 -12.43
CA PRO A 264 4.70 -13.53 -11.22
C PRO A 264 5.57 -14.38 -10.29
N VAL A 265 6.59 -13.75 -9.70
CA VAL A 265 7.50 -14.37 -8.73
C VAL A 265 6.94 -14.19 -7.31
N ASP A 266 6.50 -12.99 -7.00
CA ASP A 266 5.96 -12.62 -5.70
C ASP A 266 4.89 -11.52 -5.88
N ARG A 267 3.73 -11.69 -5.26
CA ARG A 267 2.62 -10.73 -5.37
C ARG A 267 2.65 -9.64 -4.29
N THR A 268 3.70 -9.62 -3.45
CA THR A 268 3.85 -8.58 -2.40
C THR A 268 3.99 -7.21 -3.04
N GLY A 269 3.24 -6.23 -2.51
CA GLY A 269 3.33 -4.85 -2.94
C GLY A 269 2.59 -4.52 -4.24
N ALA A 270 1.88 -5.47 -4.88
CA ALA A 270 1.09 -5.18 -6.08
C ALA A 270 0.02 -4.10 -5.82
N GLY A 271 -0.69 -4.18 -4.69
CA GLY A 271 -1.67 -3.17 -4.28
C GLY A 271 -1.03 -1.82 -3.96
N ASP A 272 0.10 -1.84 -3.24
CA ASP A 272 0.83 -0.61 -2.86
C ASP A 272 1.39 0.11 -4.08
N SER A 273 1.97 -0.64 -5.01
CA SER A 273 2.49 -0.08 -6.26
C SER A 273 1.38 0.49 -7.14
N PHE A 274 0.21 -0.17 -7.18
CA PHE A 274 -0.96 0.35 -7.87
C PHE A 274 -1.43 1.67 -7.26
N ALA A 275 -1.72 1.67 -5.95
CA ALA A 275 -2.28 2.82 -5.25
C ALA A 275 -1.34 4.03 -5.25
N SER A 276 -0.05 3.79 -5.00
CA SER A 276 0.97 4.85 -5.01
C SER A 276 1.19 5.43 -6.41
N THR A 277 1.19 4.58 -7.45
CA THR A 277 1.35 5.04 -8.84
C THR A 277 0.15 5.86 -9.30
N PHE A 278 -1.07 5.42 -8.99
CA PHE A 278 -2.29 6.17 -9.28
C PHE A 278 -2.27 7.54 -8.59
N THR A 279 -1.98 7.57 -7.28
CA THR A 279 -1.86 8.82 -6.51
C THR A 279 -0.77 9.73 -7.08
N SER A 280 0.39 9.17 -7.42
CA SER A 280 1.51 9.93 -8.01
C SER A 280 1.15 10.51 -9.38
N ALA A 281 0.40 9.78 -10.20
CA ALA A 281 -0.07 10.29 -11.49
C ALA A 281 -0.98 11.50 -11.32
N LEU A 282 -1.94 11.46 -10.36
CA LEU A 282 -2.76 12.62 -10.04
C LEU A 282 -1.93 13.78 -9.46
N ALA A 283 -0.93 13.49 -8.63
CA ALA A 283 -0.02 14.51 -8.09
C ALA A 283 0.83 15.19 -9.19
N LEU A 284 1.12 14.47 -10.27
CA LEU A 284 1.78 14.97 -11.48
C LEU A 284 0.82 15.68 -12.45
N GLY A 285 -0.45 15.85 -12.07
CA GLY A 285 -1.47 16.56 -12.88
C GLY A 285 -2.11 15.73 -13.97
N LYS A 286 -1.98 14.40 -13.93
CA LYS A 286 -2.66 13.51 -14.87
C LYS A 286 -4.14 13.37 -14.53
N SER A 287 -4.97 13.09 -15.54
CA SER A 287 -6.40 12.76 -15.39
C SER A 287 -6.60 11.38 -14.76
N ILE A 288 -7.82 11.11 -14.27
CA ILE A 288 -8.19 9.79 -13.72
C ILE A 288 -7.97 8.66 -14.73
N PRO A 289 -8.39 8.77 -16.01
CA PRO A 289 -8.09 7.75 -17.02
C PRO A 289 -6.59 7.51 -17.24
N GLU A 290 -5.76 8.54 -17.20
CA GLU A 290 -4.31 8.39 -17.30
C GLU A 290 -3.73 7.74 -16.04
N ALA A 291 -4.24 8.11 -14.86
CA ALA A 291 -3.78 7.55 -13.58
C ALA A 291 -4.08 6.05 -13.46
N ILE A 292 -5.30 5.62 -13.84
CA ILE A 292 -5.68 4.20 -13.83
C ILE A 292 -4.94 3.40 -14.91
N GLN A 293 -4.49 4.05 -16.00
CA GLN A 293 -3.67 3.43 -17.03
C GLN A 293 -2.20 3.22 -16.57
N TRP A 294 -1.66 4.12 -15.76
CA TRP A 294 -0.30 4.02 -15.23
C TRP A 294 -0.16 2.92 -14.16
N ALA A 295 -1.13 2.81 -13.28
CA ALA A 295 -1.04 2.01 -12.08
C ALA A 295 -0.80 0.50 -12.31
N PRO A 296 -1.48 -0.20 -13.23
CA PRO A 296 -1.23 -1.63 -13.50
C PRO A 296 0.15 -1.93 -14.07
N ILE A 297 0.79 -0.97 -14.76
CA ILE A 297 2.14 -1.14 -15.31
C ILE A 297 3.15 -1.34 -14.17
N ASN A 298 3.08 -0.51 -13.15
CA ASN A 298 3.99 -0.63 -12.00
C ASN A 298 3.68 -1.88 -11.16
N SER A 299 2.40 -2.24 -11.01
CA SER A 299 1.99 -3.48 -10.34
C SER A 299 2.52 -4.73 -11.07
N MET A 300 2.42 -4.76 -12.40
CA MET A 300 2.99 -5.83 -13.23
C MET A 300 4.51 -5.95 -13.01
N SER A 301 5.22 -4.84 -12.95
CA SER A 301 6.67 -4.83 -12.76
C SER A 301 7.08 -5.30 -11.37
N VAL A 302 6.37 -4.88 -10.32
CA VAL A 302 6.67 -5.26 -8.92
C VAL A 302 6.57 -6.77 -8.73
N VAL A 303 5.57 -7.43 -9.27
CA VAL A 303 5.38 -8.87 -9.09
C VAL A 303 6.41 -9.76 -9.82
N GLN A 304 7.30 -9.16 -10.61
CA GLN A 304 8.40 -9.87 -11.28
C GLN A 304 9.64 -10.08 -10.37
N GLY A 305 9.64 -9.53 -9.15
CA GLY A 305 10.71 -9.63 -8.16
C GLY A 305 10.21 -10.13 -6.81
N VAL A 306 11.14 -10.39 -5.89
CA VAL A 306 10.81 -10.68 -4.48
C VAL A 306 10.69 -9.36 -3.73
N GLY A 307 9.63 -9.20 -2.93
CA GLY A 307 9.37 -8.01 -2.12
C GLY A 307 8.71 -6.86 -2.91
N ALA A 308 8.25 -5.85 -2.18
CA ALA A 308 7.35 -4.83 -2.69
C ALA A 308 8.02 -3.66 -3.44
N GLN A 309 9.35 -3.55 -3.43
CA GLN A 309 10.04 -2.36 -3.95
C GLN A 309 10.98 -2.64 -5.12
N LYS A 310 11.52 -3.87 -5.21
CA LYS A 310 12.56 -4.23 -6.19
C LYS A 310 12.14 -3.97 -7.64
N GLY A 311 10.87 -4.22 -7.95
CA GLY A 311 10.29 -4.03 -9.28
C GLY A 311 9.64 -2.67 -9.52
N LEU A 312 9.65 -1.73 -8.55
CA LEU A 312 9.11 -0.39 -8.76
C LEU A 312 9.87 0.33 -9.87
N LEU A 313 9.13 0.93 -10.79
CA LEU A 313 9.67 1.57 -11.99
C LEU A 313 10.04 3.04 -11.75
N SER A 314 11.07 3.51 -12.46
CA SER A 314 11.22 4.94 -12.68
C SER A 314 10.14 5.46 -13.64
N ARG A 315 9.93 6.77 -13.64
CA ARG A 315 8.96 7.42 -14.54
C ARG A 315 9.24 7.10 -16.00
N GLU A 316 10.51 7.21 -16.42
CA GLU A 316 10.95 6.96 -17.80
C GLU A 316 10.62 5.51 -18.21
N LYS A 317 10.87 4.55 -17.30
CA LYS A 317 10.62 3.15 -17.60
C LYS A 317 9.12 2.83 -17.66
N LEU A 318 8.32 3.45 -16.80
CA LEU A 318 6.86 3.33 -16.84
C LEU A 318 6.31 3.91 -18.15
N GLU A 319 6.75 5.10 -18.56
CA GLU A 319 6.36 5.73 -19.81
C GLU A 319 6.82 4.92 -21.04
N GLU A 320 7.96 4.23 -20.97
CA GLU A 320 8.41 3.28 -22.01
C GLU A 320 7.43 2.10 -22.15
N TYR A 321 7.01 1.46 -21.02
CA TYR A 321 5.99 0.42 -21.05
C TYR A 321 4.67 0.93 -21.61
N LEU A 322 4.25 2.12 -21.21
CA LEU A 322 3.02 2.75 -21.71
C LEU A 322 3.08 2.99 -23.23
N SER A 323 4.23 3.42 -23.74
CA SER A 323 4.43 3.66 -25.17
C SER A 323 4.39 2.36 -26.00
N ASN A 324 4.80 1.25 -25.39
CA ASN A 324 4.83 -0.09 -26.02
C ASN A 324 3.64 -0.97 -25.60
N ARG A 325 2.57 -0.37 -25.08
CA ARG A 325 1.41 -1.11 -24.59
C ARG A 325 0.68 -1.87 -25.69
N PRO A 326 0.01 -2.99 -25.38
CA PRO A 326 -0.92 -3.63 -26.31
C PRO A 326 -2.05 -2.69 -26.73
N ASP A 327 -2.59 -2.92 -27.93
CA ASP A 327 -3.67 -2.08 -28.49
C ASP A 327 -4.95 -2.08 -27.63
N ASP A 328 -5.21 -3.16 -26.90
CA ASP A 328 -6.39 -3.29 -26.03
C ASP A 328 -6.15 -2.81 -24.58
N TYR A 329 -4.94 -2.37 -24.25
CA TYR A 329 -4.59 -1.80 -22.94
C TYR A 329 -4.98 -0.33 -22.88
N GLU A 330 -6.27 -0.09 -22.71
CA GLU A 330 -6.85 1.26 -22.63
C GLU A 330 -7.91 1.33 -21.52
N PRO A 331 -8.02 2.48 -20.81
CA PRO A 331 -9.10 2.69 -19.86
C PRO A 331 -10.44 2.73 -20.58
N ARG A 332 -11.43 2.02 -20.07
CA ARG A 332 -12.76 1.91 -20.65
C ARG A 332 -13.78 2.52 -19.70
N LYS A 333 -14.56 3.45 -20.21
CA LYS A 333 -15.71 3.97 -19.46
C LYS A 333 -16.76 2.87 -19.34
N ILE A 334 -17.26 2.67 -18.14
CA ILE A 334 -18.31 1.70 -17.81
C ILE A 334 -19.54 2.44 -17.25
N ASN A 335 -20.73 1.85 -17.38
CA ASN A 335 -22.01 2.47 -16.98
C ASN A 335 -22.54 1.86 -15.68
#